data_22fdc15b1364ff782f0a1fccbfdf6c90
#
_entry.id   22fdc15b1364ff782f0a1fccbfdf6c90
#
_cell.length_a   1.000
_cell.length_b   1.000
_cell.length_c   1.000
_cell.angle_alpha   90.00
_cell.angle_beta   90.00
_cell.angle_gamma   90.00
#
_symmetry.space_group_name_H-M   'P 1'
#
loop_
_entity.id
_entity.type
_entity.pdbx_description
1 polymer ?
#
loop_
_entity_poly.entity_id
_entity_poly.type
_entity_poly.pdbx_seq_one_letter_code
_entity_poly.pdbx_strand_id
1 'polypeptide(L)'
;MDFVDVRNLNIITFVRFQLRLIIVCLSASMSLLHSQKAEAPNKRAISPVLAPIEDKPGLPRVLIIGDSISMGYTLPVRQKLEGKANVHRIPQNGGPTKNGIANIEKWLGTGKWDVIHFNWGIHDLKFMPDNKRQVGAADYQANLRKLVARMKKTGARLIWATTTPIPGGELVPARRFGEVADYNQIAAKVMSENAVTINDVNAWITPKLAEMQKPRDVHYLDSGSEYLAQKVAREIQQALQPAK
;
A
#
# COMPACT_ATOMS: atom_id res chain seq x y z
N MET A 1 13.75 38.27 -89.90
CA MET A 1 14.61 37.17 -89.40
C MET A 1 14.63 37.35 -87.87
N ASP A 2 13.60 36.94 -87.16
CA ASP A 2 13.40 37.27 -85.76
C ASP A 2 13.86 36.09 -84.91
N PHE A 3 14.93 36.36 -84.12
CA PHE A 3 15.39 35.37 -83.12
C PHE A 3 14.48 35.44 -81.91
N VAL A 4 13.66 34.39 -81.72
CA VAL A 4 12.86 34.22 -80.48
C VAL A 4 13.80 33.73 -79.39
N ASP A 5 13.91 34.52 -78.32
CA ASP A 5 14.76 34.20 -77.12
C ASP A 5 14.14 33.08 -76.32
N VAL A 6 14.73 31.87 -76.42
CA VAL A 6 14.24 30.62 -75.77
C VAL A 6 14.54 30.60 -74.23
N ARG A 7 15.22 31.65 -73.67
CA ARG A 7 15.64 31.63 -72.26
C ARG A 7 14.53 31.94 -71.27
N ASN A 8 13.47 32.58 -71.70
CA ASN A 8 12.39 33.02 -70.80
C ASN A 8 11.30 31.91 -70.58
N LEU A 9 11.24 30.88 -71.42
CA LEU A 9 10.22 29.83 -71.28
C LEU A 9 10.54 28.82 -70.15
N ASN A 10 11.84 28.61 -69.90
CA ASN A 10 12.27 27.60 -68.88
C ASN A 10 12.10 28.09 -67.43
N ILE A 11 12.19 29.41 -67.17
CA ILE A 11 12.09 29.99 -65.84
C ILE A 11 10.65 29.94 -65.30
N ILE A 12 9.68 30.22 -66.15
CA ILE A 12 8.26 30.22 -65.75
C ILE A 12 7.76 28.79 -65.47
N THR A 13 8.23 27.81 -66.24
CA THR A 13 7.85 26.40 -66.01
C THR A 13 8.49 25.84 -64.76
N PHE A 14 9.72 26.21 -64.45
CA PHE A 14 10.41 25.78 -63.25
C PHE A 14 9.84 26.39 -61.97
N VAL A 15 9.48 27.66 -61.96
CA VAL A 15 8.83 28.33 -60.82
C VAL A 15 7.44 27.74 -60.53
N ARG A 16 6.64 27.40 -61.55
CA ARG A 16 5.33 26.77 -61.35
C ARG A 16 5.45 25.36 -60.82
N PHE A 17 6.49 24.60 -61.19
CA PHE A 17 6.70 23.25 -60.64
C PHE A 17 7.16 23.29 -59.17
N GLN A 18 8.04 24.20 -58.80
CA GLN A 18 8.47 24.39 -57.39
C GLN A 18 7.32 24.87 -56.51
N LEU A 19 6.47 25.76 -56.99
CA LEU A 19 5.33 26.26 -56.22
C LEU A 19 4.27 25.16 -55.93
N ARG A 20 4.06 24.22 -56.89
CA ARG A 20 3.19 23.06 -56.67
C ARG A 20 3.76 22.06 -55.69
N LEU A 21 5.08 21.84 -55.66
CA LEU A 21 5.72 20.93 -54.69
C LEU A 21 5.66 21.50 -53.24
N ILE A 22 5.79 22.80 -53.07
CA ILE A 22 5.69 23.45 -51.76
C ILE A 22 4.27 23.38 -51.20
N ILE A 23 3.26 23.54 -52.02
CA ILE A 23 1.86 23.42 -51.61
C ILE A 23 1.47 21.99 -51.21
N VAL A 24 2.01 20.98 -51.91
CA VAL A 24 1.74 19.56 -51.56
C VAL A 24 2.48 19.17 -50.25
N CYS A 25 3.67 19.69 -50.01
CA CYS A 25 4.40 19.45 -48.74
C CYS A 25 3.73 20.14 -47.55
N LEU A 26 3.15 21.34 -47.70
CA LEU A 26 2.43 22.06 -46.64
C LEU A 26 1.10 21.40 -46.31
N SER A 27 0.38 20.85 -47.27
CA SER A 27 -0.88 20.11 -47.00
C SER A 27 -0.66 18.75 -46.34
N ALA A 28 0.45 18.06 -46.63
CA ALA A 28 0.83 16.81 -45.97
C ALA A 28 1.28 17.04 -44.50
N SER A 29 1.94 18.17 -44.22
CA SER A 29 2.36 18.53 -42.86
C SER A 29 1.21 18.95 -41.95
N MET A 30 0.13 19.55 -42.48
CA MET A 30 -1.06 19.90 -41.70
C MET A 30 -1.94 18.68 -41.37
N SER A 31 -1.90 17.63 -42.16
CA SER A 31 -2.69 16.41 -41.88
C SER A 31 -2.08 15.52 -40.79
N LEU A 32 -0.79 15.67 -40.50
CA LEU A 32 -0.11 14.93 -39.42
C LEU A 32 -0.25 15.58 -38.04
N LEU A 33 -0.69 16.84 -37.95
CA LEU A 33 -0.90 17.53 -36.66
C LEU A 33 -2.29 17.29 -36.03
N HIS A 34 -3.18 16.56 -36.66
CA HIS A 34 -4.58 16.38 -36.17
C HIS A 34 -4.90 15.01 -35.61
N SER A 35 -3.90 14.18 -35.29
CA SER A 35 -4.14 12.85 -34.71
C SER A 35 -3.29 12.54 -33.46
N GLN A 36 -2.85 13.52 -32.73
CA GLN A 36 -2.50 13.28 -31.32
C GLN A 36 -3.72 13.54 -30.46
N LYS A 37 -4.65 12.55 -30.49
CA LYS A 37 -5.65 12.41 -29.44
C LYS A 37 -4.86 12.25 -28.15
N ALA A 38 -4.85 13.28 -27.32
CA ALA A 38 -4.28 13.23 -25.98
C ALA A 38 -4.94 12.04 -25.27
N GLU A 39 -4.22 10.95 -25.09
CA GLU A 39 -4.65 9.88 -24.21
C GLU A 39 -4.88 10.51 -22.84
N ALA A 40 -6.13 10.47 -22.40
CA ALA A 40 -6.48 10.86 -21.05
C ALA A 40 -5.55 10.13 -20.09
N PRO A 41 -5.01 10.78 -19.05
CA PRO A 41 -4.08 10.13 -18.13
C PRO A 41 -4.76 8.86 -17.62
N ASN A 42 -4.12 7.73 -17.89
CA ASN A 42 -4.58 6.42 -17.44
C ASN A 42 -4.65 6.47 -15.92
N LYS A 43 -5.84 6.72 -15.36
CA LYS A 43 -6.11 6.63 -13.93
C LYS A 43 -5.81 5.18 -13.55
N ARG A 44 -4.58 4.92 -13.06
CA ARG A 44 -4.25 3.60 -12.51
C ARG A 44 -5.37 3.21 -11.59
N ALA A 45 -6.06 2.13 -11.91
CA ALA A 45 -7.14 1.60 -11.07
C ALA A 45 -6.59 1.40 -9.65
N ILE A 46 -7.29 1.94 -8.66
CA ILE A 46 -6.92 1.76 -7.26
C ILE A 46 -6.97 0.26 -6.96
N SER A 47 -5.91 -0.28 -6.39
CA SER A 47 -5.89 -1.69 -5.98
C SER A 47 -7.11 -2.00 -5.09
N PRO A 48 -7.85 -3.08 -5.34
CA PRO A 48 -9.06 -3.43 -4.57
C PRO A 48 -8.85 -3.47 -3.06
N VAL A 49 -7.64 -3.81 -2.61
CA VAL A 49 -7.31 -3.83 -1.17
C VAL A 49 -7.28 -2.43 -0.56
N LEU A 50 -6.93 -1.41 -1.34
CA LEU A 50 -6.84 -0.01 -0.90
C LEU A 50 -8.12 0.79 -1.21
N ALA A 51 -9.02 0.24 -2.02
CA ALA A 51 -10.27 0.87 -2.33
C ALA A 51 -11.14 1.03 -1.06
N PRO A 52 -11.76 2.22 -0.87
CA PRO A 52 -12.75 2.39 0.19
C PRO A 52 -13.91 1.41 -0.01
N ILE A 53 -14.57 1.06 1.08
CA ILE A 53 -15.81 0.29 1.05
C ILE A 53 -16.95 1.15 1.57
N GLU A 54 -18.16 0.83 1.12
CA GLU A 54 -19.39 1.39 1.69
C GLU A 54 -19.84 0.55 2.89
N ASP A 55 -20.32 1.23 3.93
CA ASP A 55 -20.82 0.56 5.13
C ASP A 55 -22.18 -0.12 4.87
N LYS A 56 -22.29 -1.38 5.19
CA LYS A 56 -23.58 -2.06 5.33
C LYS A 56 -24.20 -1.61 6.66
N PRO A 57 -25.43 -1.05 6.64
CA PRO A 57 -26.08 -0.57 7.86
C PRO A 57 -26.19 -1.64 8.95
N GLY A 58 -26.03 -1.23 10.21
CA GLY A 58 -26.16 -2.11 11.37
C GLY A 58 -24.95 -2.99 11.67
N LEU A 59 -23.93 -3.03 10.79
CA LEU A 59 -22.71 -3.78 11.06
C LEU A 59 -21.65 -2.93 11.74
N PRO A 60 -20.89 -3.50 12.69
CA PRO A 60 -19.78 -2.81 13.33
C PRO A 60 -18.68 -2.46 12.34
N ARG A 61 -17.94 -1.38 12.64
CA ARG A 61 -16.86 -0.86 11.80
C ARG A 61 -15.51 -1.28 12.34
N VAL A 62 -14.70 -1.90 11.50
CA VAL A 62 -13.34 -2.35 11.79
C VAL A 62 -12.36 -1.60 10.91
N LEU A 63 -11.27 -1.10 11.50
CA LEU A 63 -10.16 -0.49 10.75
C LEU A 63 -8.93 -1.39 10.82
N ILE A 64 -8.37 -1.74 9.67
CA ILE A 64 -7.06 -2.39 9.57
C ILE A 64 -6.00 -1.33 9.26
N ILE A 65 -5.01 -1.19 10.15
CA ILE A 65 -3.83 -0.36 9.98
C ILE A 65 -2.60 -1.27 9.90
N GLY A 66 -1.82 -1.16 8.84
CA GLY A 66 -0.59 -1.94 8.70
C GLY A 66 0.04 -1.80 7.31
N ASP A 67 1.09 -2.53 7.11
CA ASP A 67 1.93 -2.49 5.91
C ASP A 67 1.49 -3.46 4.79
N SER A 68 2.42 -3.85 3.94
CA SER A 68 2.18 -4.76 2.81
C SER A 68 1.76 -6.18 3.25
N ILE A 69 2.18 -6.65 4.43
CA ILE A 69 1.72 -7.93 4.96
C ILE A 69 0.21 -7.88 5.21
N SER A 70 -0.25 -6.79 5.84
CA SER A 70 -1.68 -6.60 6.08
C SER A 70 -2.48 -6.36 4.78
N MET A 71 -1.85 -5.80 3.73
CA MET A 71 -2.48 -5.72 2.41
C MET A 71 -2.78 -7.12 1.87
N GLY A 72 -1.88 -8.07 2.04
CA GLY A 72 -2.08 -9.46 1.61
C GLY A 72 -3.33 -10.10 2.23
N TYR A 73 -3.52 -9.96 3.53
CA TYR A 73 -4.64 -10.62 4.22
C TYR A 73 -5.95 -9.80 4.28
N THR A 74 -5.96 -8.52 3.86
CA THR A 74 -7.16 -7.66 4.03
C THR A 74 -8.38 -8.18 3.25
N LEU A 75 -8.23 -8.55 1.97
CA LEU A 75 -9.35 -9.08 1.18
C LEU A 75 -9.89 -10.40 1.74
N PRO A 76 -9.05 -11.40 2.06
CA PRO A 76 -9.50 -12.59 2.76
C PRO A 76 -10.21 -12.31 4.11
N VAL A 77 -9.74 -11.33 4.89
CA VAL A 77 -10.42 -10.92 6.14
C VAL A 77 -11.81 -10.34 5.85
N ARG A 78 -11.93 -9.47 4.83
CA ARG A 78 -13.23 -8.94 4.37
C ARG A 78 -14.20 -10.07 4.05
N GLN A 79 -13.74 -11.08 3.31
CA GLN A 79 -14.55 -12.24 2.94
C GLN A 79 -15.02 -13.04 4.19
N LYS A 80 -14.11 -13.31 5.13
CA LYS A 80 -14.42 -14.08 6.36
C LYS A 80 -15.37 -13.35 7.30
N LEU A 81 -15.38 -12.03 7.26
CA LEU A 81 -16.24 -11.16 8.08
C LEU A 81 -17.41 -10.58 7.29
N GLU A 82 -17.69 -11.08 6.09
CA GLU A 82 -18.86 -10.67 5.32
C GLU A 82 -20.15 -10.91 6.10
N GLY A 83 -21.03 -9.89 6.12
CA GLY A 83 -22.27 -9.91 6.91
C GLY A 83 -22.08 -9.79 8.42
N LYS A 84 -20.84 -9.67 8.92
CA LYS A 84 -20.51 -9.57 10.34
C LYS A 84 -19.86 -8.24 10.72
N ALA A 85 -19.12 -7.62 9.80
CA ALA A 85 -18.47 -6.34 10.03
C ALA A 85 -18.15 -5.61 8.72
N ASN A 86 -18.09 -4.28 8.78
CA ASN A 86 -17.55 -3.40 7.74
C ASN A 86 -16.04 -3.28 7.95
N VAL A 87 -15.26 -4.02 7.16
CA VAL A 87 -13.79 -4.07 7.32
C VAL A 87 -13.12 -3.06 6.41
N HIS A 88 -12.81 -1.90 6.97
CA HIS A 88 -12.03 -0.84 6.33
C HIS A 88 -10.53 -1.07 6.45
N ARG A 89 -9.78 -0.38 5.61
CA ARG A 89 -8.34 -0.32 5.66
C ARG A 89 -7.86 1.11 5.39
N ILE A 90 -6.70 1.48 5.94
CA ILE A 90 -6.03 2.71 5.54
C ILE A 90 -5.72 2.69 4.04
N PRO A 91 -5.80 3.85 3.32
CA PRO A 91 -5.74 3.89 1.86
C PRO A 91 -4.32 3.74 1.28
N GLN A 92 -3.38 3.29 2.08
CA GLN A 92 -1.96 3.15 1.69
C GLN A 92 -1.25 2.07 2.51
N ASN A 93 0.01 1.80 2.18
CA ASN A 93 0.91 1.04 3.04
C ASN A 93 1.24 1.86 4.30
N GLY A 94 1.01 1.29 5.49
CA GLY A 94 1.23 1.95 6.77
C GLY A 94 2.70 2.29 7.05
N GLY A 95 3.64 1.55 6.43
CA GLY A 95 5.08 1.78 6.58
C GLY A 95 5.59 1.68 8.02
N PRO A 96 6.64 2.44 8.38
CA PRO A 96 7.17 2.49 9.73
C PRO A 96 6.29 3.30 10.69
N THR A 97 6.50 3.16 12.01
CA THR A 97 5.76 3.91 13.04
C THR A 97 5.78 5.42 12.84
N LYS A 98 6.87 5.99 12.33
CA LYS A 98 6.94 7.42 12.01
C LYS A 98 5.92 7.86 10.95
N ASN A 99 5.60 6.97 9.99
CA ASN A 99 4.52 7.22 9.03
C ASN A 99 3.15 7.14 9.72
N GLY A 100 2.99 6.23 10.67
CA GLY A 100 1.81 6.18 11.54
C GLY A 100 1.58 7.50 12.27
N ILE A 101 2.62 8.03 12.93
CA ILE A 101 2.55 9.33 13.62
C ILE A 101 2.11 10.46 12.69
N ALA A 102 2.65 10.50 11.48
CA ALA A 102 2.33 11.56 10.51
C ALA A 102 0.90 11.48 9.94
N ASN A 103 0.27 10.30 9.95
CA ASN A 103 -0.98 10.08 9.23
C ASN A 103 -2.14 9.58 10.09
N ILE A 104 -1.94 9.29 11.37
CA ILE A 104 -2.94 8.63 12.21
C ILE A 104 -4.27 9.41 12.27
N GLU A 105 -4.24 10.73 12.30
CA GLU A 105 -5.44 11.57 12.33
C GLU A 105 -6.26 11.38 11.04
N LYS A 106 -5.57 11.41 9.90
CA LYS A 106 -6.20 11.20 8.60
C LYS A 106 -6.79 9.80 8.47
N TRP A 107 -6.10 8.78 9.00
CA TRP A 107 -6.55 7.39 8.90
C TRP A 107 -7.73 7.08 9.82
N LEU A 108 -7.74 7.66 11.02
CA LEU A 108 -8.87 7.51 11.93
C LEU A 108 -10.10 8.28 11.45
N GLY A 109 -9.89 9.45 10.82
CA GLY A 109 -10.99 10.30 10.37
C GLY A 109 -11.89 10.75 11.53
N THR A 110 -13.14 11.06 11.20
CA THR A 110 -14.17 11.49 12.17
C THR A 110 -15.17 10.39 12.52
N GLY A 111 -15.10 9.25 11.85
CA GLY A 111 -16.03 8.13 12.07
C GLY A 111 -15.73 7.35 13.35
N LYS A 112 -16.77 6.67 13.86
CA LYS A 112 -16.62 5.75 14.99
C LYS A 112 -16.03 4.42 14.49
N TRP A 113 -15.11 3.85 15.25
CA TRP A 113 -14.58 2.51 15.07
C TRP A 113 -14.97 1.62 16.25
N ASP A 114 -15.39 0.39 16.00
CA ASP A 114 -15.66 -0.60 17.03
C ASP A 114 -14.40 -1.41 17.35
N VAL A 115 -13.61 -1.73 16.33
CA VAL A 115 -12.31 -2.41 16.46
C VAL A 115 -11.27 -1.74 15.58
N ILE A 116 -10.05 -1.56 16.10
CA ILE A 116 -8.87 -1.20 15.30
C ILE A 116 -7.86 -2.34 15.44
N HIS A 117 -7.60 -3.04 14.33
CA HIS A 117 -6.55 -4.05 14.22
C HIS A 117 -5.33 -3.45 13.55
N PHE A 118 -4.17 -3.48 14.21
CA PHE A 118 -3.00 -2.74 13.73
C PHE A 118 -1.69 -3.48 13.92
N ASN A 119 -0.71 -3.16 13.06
CA ASN A 119 0.68 -3.58 13.16
C ASN A 119 1.62 -2.49 12.64
N TRP A 120 2.78 -2.39 13.27
CA TRP A 120 4.02 -1.77 12.80
C TRP A 120 5.20 -2.60 13.30
N GLY A 121 6.31 -2.60 12.57
CA GLY A 121 7.54 -3.26 12.97
C GLY A 121 8.45 -3.62 11.80
N ILE A 122 7.96 -4.35 10.79
CA ILE A 122 8.77 -4.85 9.69
C ILE A 122 9.47 -3.75 8.87
N HIS A 123 8.87 -2.56 8.83
CA HIS A 123 9.49 -1.38 8.22
C HIS A 123 10.43 -0.66 9.17
N ASP A 124 10.11 -0.61 10.46
CA ASP A 124 10.92 0.07 11.46
C ASP A 124 12.31 -0.56 11.58
N LEU A 125 12.36 -1.90 11.61
CA LEU A 125 13.59 -2.66 11.82
C LEU A 125 14.46 -2.85 10.55
N LYS A 126 14.03 -2.38 9.37
CA LYS A 126 14.87 -2.47 8.18
C LYS A 126 16.08 -1.54 8.28
N PHE A 127 17.20 -1.95 7.66
CA PHE A 127 18.38 -1.11 7.54
C PHE A 127 18.26 -0.16 6.35
N MET A 128 18.68 1.08 6.59
CA MET A 128 18.80 2.11 5.57
C MET A 128 20.23 2.08 4.96
N PRO A 129 20.49 2.80 3.85
CA PRO A 129 21.81 2.82 3.23
C PRO A 129 22.97 3.25 4.16
N ASP A 130 22.68 4.04 5.20
CA ASP A 130 23.65 4.43 6.23
C ASP A 130 23.87 3.35 7.31
N ASN A 131 23.37 2.13 7.08
CA ASN A 131 23.43 0.99 7.99
C ASN A 131 22.75 1.24 9.36
N LYS A 132 21.86 2.22 9.45
CA LYS A 132 21.01 2.44 10.62
C LYS A 132 19.62 1.86 10.40
N ARG A 133 18.94 1.52 11.47
CA ARG A 133 17.53 1.15 11.40
C ARG A 133 16.68 2.32 10.95
N GLN A 134 15.65 2.05 10.16
CA GLN A 134 14.71 3.08 9.73
C GLN A 134 14.04 3.79 10.91
N VAL A 135 13.75 3.04 11.98
CA VAL A 135 13.32 3.55 13.28
C VAL A 135 14.00 2.71 14.36
N GLY A 136 14.85 3.34 15.16
CA GLY A 136 15.53 2.66 16.27
C GLY A 136 14.57 2.19 17.36
N ALA A 137 15.00 1.24 18.17
CA ALA A 137 14.16 0.59 19.20
C ALA A 137 13.50 1.58 20.18
N ALA A 138 14.24 2.59 20.65
CA ALA A 138 13.71 3.61 21.56
C ALA A 138 12.63 4.47 20.91
N ASP A 139 12.85 4.91 19.66
CA ASP A 139 11.88 5.69 18.90
C ASP A 139 10.66 4.84 18.53
N TYR A 140 10.86 3.56 18.16
CA TYR A 140 9.79 2.63 17.92
C TYR A 140 8.86 2.50 19.13
N GLN A 141 9.42 2.30 20.32
CA GLN A 141 8.66 2.25 21.57
C GLN A 141 7.90 3.54 21.83
N ALA A 142 8.57 4.69 21.70
CA ALA A 142 7.95 6.01 21.93
C ALA A 142 6.81 6.29 20.92
N ASN A 143 7.02 5.95 19.66
CA ASN A 143 6.01 6.10 18.62
C ASN A 143 4.80 5.20 18.87
N LEU A 144 5.00 3.92 19.23
CA LEU A 144 3.91 3.01 19.57
C LEU A 144 3.07 3.55 20.75
N ARG A 145 3.69 4.06 21.80
CA ARG A 145 2.94 4.67 22.91
C ARG A 145 2.04 5.82 22.47
N LYS A 146 2.56 6.72 21.61
CA LYS A 146 1.78 7.82 21.05
C LYS A 146 0.61 7.32 20.18
N LEU A 147 0.87 6.35 19.29
CA LEU A 147 -0.13 5.77 18.40
C LEU A 147 -1.23 5.04 19.17
N VAL A 148 -0.86 4.20 20.14
CA VAL A 148 -1.82 3.51 21.01
C VAL A 148 -2.66 4.49 21.81
N ALA A 149 -2.03 5.47 22.45
CA ALA A 149 -2.74 6.51 23.21
C ALA A 149 -3.75 7.27 22.32
N ARG A 150 -3.38 7.55 21.05
CA ARG A 150 -4.28 8.22 20.11
C ARG A 150 -5.44 7.31 19.68
N MET A 151 -5.17 6.05 19.36
CA MET A 151 -6.20 5.09 18.97
C MET A 151 -7.17 4.81 20.12
N LYS A 152 -6.71 4.73 21.37
CA LYS A 152 -7.57 4.56 22.56
C LYS A 152 -8.61 5.69 22.69
N LYS A 153 -8.28 6.91 22.29
CA LYS A 153 -9.22 8.06 22.32
C LYS A 153 -10.42 7.89 21.38
N THR A 154 -10.38 6.94 20.45
CA THR A 154 -11.54 6.62 19.58
C THR A 154 -12.62 5.81 20.30
N GLY A 155 -12.29 5.19 21.45
CA GLY A 155 -13.16 4.25 22.15
C GLY A 155 -13.21 2.85 21.51
N ALA A 156 -12.48 2.62 20.42
CA ALA A 156 -12.42 1.31 19.76
C ALA A 156 -11.66 0.28 20.62
N ARG A 157 -12.04 -0.97 20.49
CA ARG A 157 -11.23 -2.10 20.99
C ARG A 157 -9.99 -2.24 20.12
N LEU A 158 -8.81 -2.24 20.73
CA LEU A 158 -7.54 -2.30 20.02
C LEU A 158 -6.99 -3.73 20.01
N ILE A 159 -6.54 -4.17 18.84
CA ILE A 159 -5.87 -5.46 18.63
C ILE A 159 -4.56 -5.19 17.91
N TRP A 160 -3.44 -5.48 18.55
CA TRP A 160 -2.13 -5.41 17.94
C TRP A 160 -1.74 -6.79 17.38
N ALA A 161 -1.41 -6.86 16.09
CA ALA A 161 -0.80 -8.04 15.49
C ALA A 161 0.71 -8.01 15.66
N THR A 162 1.30 -9.11 16.13
CA THR A 162 2.76 -9.25 16.18
C THR A 162 3.36 -9.13 14.78
N THR A 163 4.57 -8.56 14.67
CA THR A 163 5.32 -8.54 13.40
C THR A 163 5.72 -9.95 13.03
N THR A 164 5.39 -10.34 11.80
CA THR A 164 5.66 -11.68 11.27
C THR A 164 7.15 -11.96 11.07
N PRO A 165 7.59 -13.24 11.00
CA PRO A 165 8.99 -13.60 10.87
C PRO A 165 9.68 -13.03 9.62
N ILE A 166 10.97 -12.71 9.77
CA ILE A 166 11.88 -12.40 8.67
C ILE A 166 12.56 -13.71 8.27
N PRO A 167 12.56 -14.09 6.97
CA PRO A 167 13.25 -15.28 6.52
C PRO A 167 14.76 -15.13 6.63
N GLY A 168 15.49 -16.26 6.68
CA GLY A 168 16.94 -16.25 6.60
C GLY A 168 17.48 -15.80 5.25
N GLY A 169 18.76 -15.44 5.20
CA GLY A 169 19.46 -15.00 4.01
C GLY A 169 19.45 -13.47 3.81
N GLU A 170 20.00 -13.03 2.68
CA GLU A 170 20.04 -11.62 2.33
C GLU A 170 18.70 -11.13 1.81
N LEU A 171 18.27 -9.98 2.31
CA LEU A 171 17.01 -9.31 1.94
C LEU A 171 17.27 -7.92 1.38
N VAL A 172 16.45 -7.50 0.43
CA VAL A 172 16.44 -6.14 -0.08
C VAL A 172 15.03 -5.55 0.12
N PRO A 173 14.89 -4.48 0.92
CA PRO A 173 15.90 -3.85 1.78
C PRO A 173 16.35 -4.77 2.93
N ALA A 174 17.57 -4.53 3.41
CA ALA A 174 18.21 -5.39 4.41
C ALA A 174 17.43 -5.46 5.73
N ARG A 175 17.26 -6.67 6.22
CA ARG A 175 16.74 -7.03 7.56
C ARG A 175 17.50 -8.23 8.06
N ARG A 176 17.64 -8.40 9.35
CA ARG A 176 18.35 -9.53 9.91
C ARG A 176 17.38 -10.55 10.50
N PHE A 177 17.64 -11.81 10.21
CA PHE A 177 16.92 -12.93 10.82
C PHE A 177 17.01 -12.86 12.36
N GLY A 178 15.89 -13.12 13.03
CA GLY A 178 15.81 -13.14 14.49
C GLY A 178 15.47 -11.79 15.16
N GLU A 179 15.79 -10.64 14.54
CA GLU A 179 15.60 -9.32 15.15
C GLU A 179 14.13 -8.90 15.31
N VAL A 180 13.19 -9.60 14.68
CA VAL A 180 11.76 -9.41 14.92
C VAL A 180 11.37 -9.63 16.37
N ALA A 181 12.04 -10.58 17.05
CA ALA A 181 11.75 -10.91 18.45
C ALA A 181 11.90 -9.68 19.36
N ASP A 182 12.96 -8.89 19.18
CA ASP A 182 13.24 -7.69 19.99
C ASP A 182 12.14 -6.63 19.80
N TYR A 183 11.75 -6.37 18.53
CA TYR A 183 10.69 -5.40 18.24
C TYR A 183 9.33 -5.88 18.72
N ASN A 184 9.02 -7.17 18.58
CA ASN A 184 7.80 -7.75 19.13
C ASN A 184 7.78 -7.67 20.67
N GLN A 185 8.90 -7.88 21.34
CA GLN A 185 8.99 -7.75 22.80
C GLN A 185 8.75 -6.30 23.26
N ILE A 186 9.37 -5.33 22.58
CA ILE A 186 9.16 -3.89 22.86
C ILE A 186 7.67 -3.54 22.67
N ALA A 187 7.08 -3.98 21.55
CA ALA A 187 5.68 -3.70 21.28
C ALA A 187 4.75 -4.41 22.28
N ALA A 188 4.98 -5.67 22.61
CA ALA A 188 4.19 -6.41 23.59
C ALA A 188 4.18 -5.71 24.97
N LYS A 189 5.32 -5.15 25.39
CA LYS A 189 5.38 -4.33 26.62
C LYS A 189 4.44 -3.13 26.54
N VAL A 190 4.49 -2.36 25.44
CA VAL A 190 3.60 -1.21 25.24
C VAL A 190 2.13 -1.65 25.22
N MET A 191 1.80 -2.78 24.58
CA MET A 191 0.44 -3.31 24.54
C MET A 191 -0.07 -3.73 25.90
N SER A 192 0.75 -4.44 26.67
CA SER A 192 0.44 -4.84 28.06
C SER A 192 0.20 -3.66 28.97
N GLU A 193 1.06 -2.63 28.93
CA GLU A 193 0.91 -1.37 29.68
C GLU A 193 -0.41 -0.64 29.38
N ASN A 194 -1.03 -0.91 28.23
CA ASN A 194 -2.23 -0.24 27.74
C ASN A 194 -3.48 -1.13 27.67
N ALA A 195 -3.40 -2.37 28.14
CA ALA A 195 -4.46 -3.38 28.05
C ALA A 195 -4.96 -3.61 26.59
N VAL A 196 -4.03 -3.58 25.62
CA VAL A 196 -4.32 -3.87 24.21
C VAL A 196 -4.22 -5.37 23.98
N THR A 197 -5.21 -5.94 23.32
CA THR A 197 -5.23 -7.36 22.93
C THR A 197 -4.08 -7.66 21.95
N ILE A 198 -3.38 -8.77 22.18
CA ILE A 198 -2.31 -9.23 21.31
C ILE A 198 -2.81 -10.36 20.42
N ASN A 199 -2.78 -10.16 19.11
CA ASN A 199 -2.97 -11.18 18.10
C ASN A 199 -1.61 -11.71 17.65
N ASP A 200 -1.16 -12.83 18.21
CA ASP A 200 0.14 -13.40 17.87
C ASP A 200 0.11 -14.12 16.52
N VAL A 201 0.16 -13.32 15.45
CA VAL A 201 0.28 -13.84 14.07
C VAL A 201 1.68 -14.36 13.76
N ASN A 202 2.71 -13.92 14.51
CA ASN A 202 4.06 -14.44 14.38
C ASN A 202 4.11 -15.93 14.77
N ALA A 203 3.68 -16.27 15.97
CA ALA A 203 3.60 -17.65 16.41
C ALA A 203 2.66 -18.49 15.54
N TRP A 204 1.55 -17.90 15.07
CA TRP A 204 0.57 -18.57 14.22
C TRP A 204 1.16 -19.04 12.89
N ILE A 205 1.95 -18.18 12.21
CA ILE A 205 2.49 -18.46 10.87
C ILE A 205 3.81 -19.23 10.91
N THR A 206 4.57 -19.12 12.00
CA THR A 206 5.92 -19.71 12.12
C THR A 206 6.00 -21.19 11.72
N PRO A 207 5.08 -22.10 12.12
CA PRO A 207 5.13 -23.50 11.71
C PRO A 207 4.90 -23.72 10.21
N LYS A 208 4.43 -22.71 9.49
CA LYS A 208 4.06 -22.78 8.07
C LYS A 208 4.95 -21.94 7.15
N LEU A 209 6.02 -21.34 7.66
CA LEU A 209 6.88 -20.44 6.89
C LEU A 209 7.44 -21.08 5.63
N ALA A 210 7.95 -22.30 5.71
CA ALA A 210 8.55 -23.00 4.57
C ALA A 210 7.55 -23.21 3.40
N GLU A 211 6.26 -23.34 3.72
CA GLU A 211 5.20 -23.59 2.73
C GLU A 211 4.53 -22.31 2.24
N MET A 212 4.53 -21.24 3.06
CA MET A 212 3.64 -20.09 2.87
C MET A 212 4.37 -18.76 2.70
N GLN A 213 5.63 -18.62 3.12
CA GLN A 213 6.41 -17.40 2.93
C GLN A 213 7.15 -17.45 1.59
N LYS A 214 7.23 -16.31 0.89
CA LYS A 214 8.03 -16.21 -0.32
C LYS A 214 9.52 -16.37 -0.01
N PRO A 215 10.28 -17.12 -0.80
CA PRO A 215 11.70 -17.30 -0.58
C PRO A 215 12.45 -15.97 -0.58
N ARG A 216 13.27 -15.71 0.43
CA ARG A 216 14.06 -14.48 0.60
C ARG A 216 13.23 -13.20 0.51
N ASP A 217 11.98 -13.27 0.99
CA ASP A 217 11.04 -12.15 1.01
C ASP A 217 10.23 -12.18 2.31
N VAL A 218 9.92 -11.02 2.87
CA VAL A 218 9.09 -10.91 4.07
C VAL A 218 7.60 -11.17 3.78
N HIS A 219 7.21 -11.17 2.51
CA HIS A 219 5.83 -11.36 2.08
C HIS A 219 5.46 -12.84 1.98
N TYR A 220 4.18 -13.07 1.90
CA TYR A 220 3.58 -14.40 1.85
C TYR A 220 3.01 -14.71 0.45
N LEU A 221 2.90 -15.99 0.15
CA LEU A 221 2.07 -16.49 -0.94
C LEU A 221 0.59 -16.20 -0.61
N ASP A 222 -0.29 -16.36 -1.58
CA ASP A 222 -1.73 -16.16 -1.35
C ASP A 222 -2.27 -17.12 -0.27
N SER A 223 -1.78 -18.37 -0.25
CA SER A 223 -2.10 -19.34 0.81
C SER A 223 -1.67 -18.88 2.20
N GLY A 224 -0.51 -18.23 2.32
CA GLY A 224 -0.04 -17.69 3.59
C GLY A 224 -0.82 -16.45 4.02
N SER A 225 -1.20 -15.60 3.07
CA SER A 225 -2.08 -14.46 3.32
C SER A 225 -3.46 -14.91 3.80
N GLU A 226 -4.03 -15.95 3.18
CA GLU A 226 -5.28 -16.58 3.59
C GLU A 226 -5.18 -17.21 4.99
N TYR A 227 -4.07 -17.87 5.30
CA TYR A 227 -3.83 -18.47 6.61
C TYR A 227 -3.69 -17.41 7.72
N LEU A 228 -3.00 -16.29 7.45
CA LEU A 228 -2.96 -15.13 8.35
C LEU A 228 -4.35 -14.53 8.56
N ALA A 229 -5.14 -14.42 7.50
CA ALA A 229 -6.50 -13.88 7.56
C ALA A 229 -7.43 -14.68 8.47
N GLN A 230 -7.26 -16.01 8.59
CA GLN A 230 -8.04 -16.84 9.51
C GLN A 230 -7.83 -16.39 10.96
N LYS A 231 -6.57 -16.18 11.35
CA LYS A 231 -6.23 -15.72 12.71
C LYS A 231 -6.74 -14.30 12.95
N VAL A 232 -6.51 -13.38 12.00
CA VAL A 232 -6.93 -11.98 12.09
C VAL A 232 -8.46 -11.85 12.20
N ALA A 233 -9.20 -12.54 11.33
CA ALA A 233 -10.66 -12.50 11.34
C ALA A 233 -11.23 -13.06 12.63
N ARG A 234 -10.65 -14.14 13.16
CA ARG A 234 -11.07 -14.74 14.45
C ARG A 234 -10.90 -13.75 15.59
N GLU A 235 -9.77 -13.10 15.73
CA GLU A 235 -9.52 -12.13 16.80
C GLU A 235 -10.43 -10.91 16.70
N ILE A 236 -10.66 -10.40 15.47
CA ILE A 236 -11.63 -9.32 15.24
C ILE A 236 -13.04 -9.77 15.66
N GLN A 237 -13.47 -10.97 15.25
CA GLN A 237 -14.80 -11.48 15.59
C GLN A 237 -14.97 -11.66 17.10
N GLN A 238 -13.95 -12.13 17.82
CA GLN A 238 -13.96 -12.22 19.27
C GLN A 238 -14.08 -10.84 19.93
N ALA A 239 -13.32 -9.86 19.43
CA ALA A 239 -13.39 -8.50 19.93
C ALA A 239 -14.73 -7.81 19.65
N LEU A 240 -15.51 -8.26 18.67
CA LEU A 240 -16.85 -7.74 18.40
C LEU A 240 -17.94 -8.33 19.31
N GLN A 241 -17.66 -9.43 20.03
CA GLN A 241 -18.61 -9.98 20.99
C GLN A 241 -18.81 -9.03 22.18
N PRO A 242 -20.02 -8.97 22.78
CA PRO A 242 -20.22 -8.26 24.04
C PRO A 242 -19.22 -8.75 25.10
N ALA A 243 -18.76 -7.85 25.96
CA ALA A 243 -18.00 -8.25 27.13
C ALA A 243 -18.88 -9.18 27.99
N LYS A 244 -18.34 -10.36 28.32
CA LYS A 244 -19.01 -11.27 29.25
C LYS A 244 -18.99 -10.73 30.68
#